data_ae6398d6de47bb8358486df945fd92ab
#
_entry.id   ae6398d6de47bb8358486df945fd92ab
#
_cell.length_a   1.000
_cell.length_b   1.000
_cell.length_c   1.000
_cell.angle_alpha   90.00
_cell.angle_beta   90.00
_cell.angle_gamma   90.00
#
_symmetry.space_group_name_H-M   'P 1'
#
loop_
_entity.id
_entity.type
_entity.pdbx_description
1 polymer ?
#
loop_
_entity_poly.entity_id
_entity_poly.type
_entity_poly.pdbx_seq_one_letter_code
_entity_poly.pdbx_strand_id
1 'polypeptide(L)'
;MCIRDSSNARTSLFIDANVGSVEYAEEIGFDRIEIYTGPFANFLEQEDHANLTLCKSNIVECINLAKQSMLGINAGHDLNLDNLPHLIECGNVDEVSIGHAIITDALKFGFDDTIMKYIKAVRNQQ
;
A
#
# COMPACT_ATOMS: atom_id res chain seq x y z
N MET A 1 9.95 -26.27 4.13
CA MET A 1 10.58 -25.71 2.90
C MET A 1 9.71 -24.60 2.37
N CYS A 2 10.22 -23.41 2.25
CA CYS A 2 9.48 -22.28 1.69
C CYS A 2 9.45 -22.41 0.15
N ILE A 3 8.32 -22.11 -0.49
CA ILE A 3 8.19 -22.08 -1.96
C ILE A 3 9.26 -21.18 -2.60
N ARG A 4 9.65 -20.12 -1.92
CA ARG A 4 10.73 -19.23 -2.28
C ARG A 4 12.05 -19.98 -2.56
N ASP A 5 12.42 -20.90 -1.69
CA ASP A 5 13.70 -21.61 -1.79
C ASP A 5 13.77 -22.52 -3.01
N SER A 6 12.62 -23.02 -3.45
CA SER A 6 12.54 -23.93 -4.60
C SER A 6 12.47 -23.20 -5.95
N SER A 7 11.93 -21.97 -5.99
CA SER A 7 11.70 -21.21 -7.22
C SER A 7 12.62 -19.99 -7.38
N ASN A 8 13.38 -19.63 -6.34
CA ASN A 8 14.16 -18.38 -6.28
C ASN A 8 13.33 -17.11 -6.59
N ALA A 9 12.03 -17.17 -6.28
CA ALA A 9 11.09 -16.07 -6.50
C ALA A 9 10.99 -15.16 -5.27
N ARG A 10 10.81 -13.87 -5.52
CA ARG A 10 10.48 -12.90 -4.48
C ARG A 10 9.04 -13.11 -4.02
N THR A 11 8.83 -13.18 -2.71
CA THR A 11 7.51 -13.42 -2.12
C THR A 11 6.95 -12.15 -1.48
N SER A 12 5.64 -11.95 -1.63
CA SER A 12 4.90 -10.85 -0.99
C SER A 12 3.67 -11.40 -0.28
N LEU A 13 3.45 -10.99 0.95
CA LEU A 13 2.28 -11.35 1.73
C LEU A 13 1.29 -10.18 1.76
N PHE A 14 0.05 -10.42 1.30
CA PHE A 14 -1.04 -9.46 1.43
C PHE A 14 -1.60 -9.50 2.85
N ILE A 15 -1.63 -8.35 3.52
CA ILE A 15 -2.00 -8.24 4.94
C ILE A 15 -2.99 -7.11 5.20
N ASP A 16 -3.82 -7.27 6.22
CA ASP A 16 -4.49 -6.13 6.84
C ASP A 16 -3.47 -5.25 7.57
N ALA A 17 -3.79 -3.96 7.76
CA ALA A 17 -2.93 -3.02 8.48
C ALA A 17 -2.89 -3.34 9.98
N ASN A 18 -2.11 -4.37 10.33
CA ASN A 18 -1.98 -4.87 11.69
C ASN A 18 -0.56 -5.39 11.92
N VAL A 19 0.03 -5.01 13.04
CA VAL A 19 1.42 -5.30 13.40
C VAL A 19 1.69 -6.80 13.47
N GLY A 20 0.76 -7.59 14.01
CA GLY A 20 0.90 -9.05 14.09
C GLY A 20 1.06 -9.72 12.73
N SER A 21 0.44 -9.18 11.68
CA SER A 21 0.61 -9.68 10.32
C SER A 21 2.00 -9.37 9.75
N VAL A 22 2.58 -8.24 10.12
CA VAL A 22 3.96 -7.89 9.74
C VAL A 22 4.97 -8.81 10.43
N GLU A 23 4.79 -9.04 11.73
CA GLU A 23 5.61 -9.97 12.51
C GLU A 23 5.56 -11.39 11.92
N TYR A 24 4.37 -11.85 11.55
CA TYR A 24 4.18 -13.14 10.91
C TYR A 24 4.92 -13.23 9.56
N ALA A 25 4.84 -12.18 8.73
CA ALA A 25 5.55 -12.13 7.45
C ALA A 25 7.07 -12.22 7.63
N GLU A 26 7.61 -11.54 8.65
CA GLU A 26 9.03 -11.61 9.02
C GLU A 26 9.42 -13.02 9.49
N GLU A 27 8.65 -13.60 10.41
CA GLU A 27 8.91 -14.94 10.97
C GLU A 27 8.94 -16.04 9.90
N ILE A 28 7.99 -15.99 8.96
CA ILE A 28 7.91 -16.96 7.85
C ILE A 28 8.99 -16.71 6.79
N GLY A 29 9.56 -15.51 6.71
CA GLY A 29 10.62 -15.17 5.78
C GLY A 29 10.12 -14.67 4.42
N PHE A 30 9.00 -13.95 4.40
CA PHE A 30 8.58 -13.21 3.20
C PHE A 30 9.57 -12.09 2.89
N ASP A 31 9.68 -11.73 1.61
CA ASP A 31 10.53 -10.61 1.17
C ASP A 31 9.82 -9.27 1.32
N ARG A 32 8.51 -9.28 1.19
CA ARG A 32 7.65 -8.08 1.15
C ARG A 32 6.32 -8.33 1.83
N ILE A 33 5.68 -7.24 2.21
CA ILE A 33 4.26 -7.19 2.57
C ILE A 33 3.52 -6.28 1.59
N GLU A 34 2.24 -6.52 1.40
CA GLU A 34 1.32 -5.60 0.74
C GLU A 34 0.20 -5.25 1.70
N ILE A 35 0.15 -3.99 2.12
CA ILE A 35 -0.87 -3.49 3.04
C ILE A 35 -2.18 -3.27 2.30
N TYR A 36 -3.25 -3.89 2.77
CA TYR A 36 -4.59 -3.72 2.26
C TYR A 36 -5.15 -2.34 2.61
N THR A 37 -5.36 -1.51 1.61
CA THR A 37 -5.81 -0.12 1.78
C THR A 37 -7.30 0.10 1.54
N GLY A 38 -8.09 -0.95 1.35
CA GLY A 38 -9.54 -0.85 1.17
C GLY A 38 -10.27 -0.14 2.31
N PRO A 39 -10.07 -0.54 3.58
CA PRO A 39 -10.67 0.16 4.72
C PRO A 39 -10.27 1.63 4.80
N PHE A 40 -9.01 1.96 4.56
CA PHE A 40 -8.49 3.33 4.51
C PHE A 40 -9.23 4.17 3.46
N ALA A 41 -9.36 3.66 2.23
CA ALA A 41 -10.05 4.33 1.14
C ALA A 41 -11.53 4.57 1.49
N ASN A 42 -12.18 3.57 2.06
CA ASN A 42 -13.59 3.65 2.45
C ASN A 42 -13.85 4.67 3.57
N PHE A 43 -13.01 4.69 4.62
CA PHE A 43 -13.14 5.67 5.71
C PHE A 43 -12.90 7.11 5.21
N LEU A 44 -11.98 7.29 4.28
CA LEU A 44 -11.72 8.59 3.67
C LEU A 44 -12.92 9.06 2.83
N GLU A 45 -13.49 8.18 2.01
CA GLU A 45 -14.66 8.49 1.17
C GLU A 45 -15.90 8.80 2.01
N GLN A 46 -16.11 8.09 3.12
CA GLN A 46 -17.23 8.31 4.03
C GLN A 46 -17.02 9.45 5.02
N GLU A 47 -15.87 10.13 4.98
CA GLU A 47 -15.49 11.17 5.96
C GLU A 47 -15.53 10.69 7.42
N ASP A 48 -15.29 9.39 7.64
CA ASP A 48 -15.23 8.78 8.96
C ASP A 48 -13.87 9.07 9.62
N HIS A 49 -13.72 10.27 10.13
CA HIS A 49 -12.45 10.77 10.67
C HIS A 49 -11.92 9.95 11.85
N ALA A 50 -12.79 9.39 12.69
CA ALA A 50 -12.37 8.59 13.84
C ALA A 50 -11.71 7.28 13.40
N ASN A 51 -12.37 6.52 12.52
CA ASN A 51 -11.84 5.26 12.00
C ASN A 51 -10.68 5.49 11.03
N LEU A 52 -10.70 6.57 10.26
CA LEU A 52 -9.60 6.96 9.38
C LEU A 52 -8.32 7.23 10.19
N THR A 53 -8.41 7.97 11.29
CA THR A 53 -7.26 8.26 12.16
C THR A 53 -6.66 6.99 12.74
N LEU A 54 -7.49 6.07 13.22
CA LEU A 54 -7.03 4.77 13.72
C LEU A 54 -6.39 3.93 12.61
N CYS A 55 -7.01 3.89 11.44
CA CYS A 55 -6.49 3.17 10.28
C CYS A 55 -5.12 3.71 9.83
N LYS A 56 -4.97 5.03 9.74
CA LYS A 56 -3.69 5.68 9.43
C LYS A 56 -2.61 5.35 10.47
N SER A 57 -2.97 5.36 11.76
CA SER A 57 -2.04 4.97 12.83
C SER A 57 -1.54 3.53 12.66
N ASN A 58 -2.44 2.60 12.38
CA ASN A 58 -2.08 1.19 12.13
C ASN A 58 -1.17 1.04 10.91
N ILE A 59 -1.44 1.77 9.84
CA ILE A 59 -0.60 1.77 8.63
C ILE A 59 0.81 2.30 8.96
N VAL A 60 0.92 3.38 9.71
CA VAL A 60 2.21 3.95 10.15
C VAL A 60 3.01 2.94 10.97
N GLU A 61 2.36 2.26 11.91
CA GLU A 61 3.01 1.23 12.74
C GLU A 61 3.50 0.06 11.89
N CYS A 62 2.69 -0.42 10.94
CA CYS A 62 3.08 -1.47 10.00
C CYS A 62 4.28 -1.07 9.14
N ILE A 63 4.28 0.14 8.60
CA ILE A 63 5.39 0.66 7.80
C ILE A 63 6.68 0.73 8.62
N ASN A 64 6.61 1.25 9.85
CA ASN A 64 7.78 1.36 10.71
C ASN A 64 8.35 -0.01 11.09
N LEU A 65 7.50 -0.96 11.46
CA LEU A 65 7.93 -2.32 11.79
C LEU A 65 8.51 -3.03 10.57
N ALA A 66 7.88 -2.94 9.41
CA ALA A 66 8.37 -3.54 8.18
C ALA A 66 9.75 -3.01 7.79
N LYS A 67 10.01 -1.71 7.97
CA LYS A 67 11.33 -1.12 7.76
C LYS A 67 12.38 -1.68 8.73
N GLN A 68 12.03 -1.82 10.01
CA GLN A 68 12.94 -2.42 11.01
C GLN A 68 13.26 -3.87 10.68
N SER A 69 12.30 -4.61 10.16
CA SER A 69 12.43 -6.01 9.74
C SER A 69 13.03 -6.17 8.34
N MET A 70 13.39 -5.08 7.67
CA MET A 70 13.93 -5.08 6.29
C MET A 70 13.00 -5.70 5.25
N LEU A 71 11.68 -5.68 5.49
CA LEU A 71 10.66 -6.10 4.54
C LEU A 71 10.40 -4.98 3.52
N GLY A 72 10.23 -5.34 2.27
CA GLY A 72 9.70 -4.44 1.26
C GLY A 72 8.23 -4.12 1.55
N ILE A 73 7.79 -2.91 1.24
CA ILE A 73 6.47 -2.40 1.61
C ILE A 73 5.71 -2.00 0.35
N ASN A 74 4.66 -2.74 0.07
CA ASN A 74 3.68 -2.42 -0.95
C ASN A 74 2.36 -2.01 -0.27
N ALA A 75 1.57 -1.20 -0.95
CA ALA A 75 0.22 -0.88 -0.53
C ALA A 75 -0.73 -0.91 -1.74
N GLY A 76 -1.92 -1.41 -1.55
CA GLY A 76 -2.85 -1.55 -2.66
C GLY A 76 -4.28 -1.81 -2.23
N HIS A 77 -5.17 -1.66 -3.18
CA HIS A 77 -6.60 -1.78 -3.17
C HIS A 77 -7.33 -0.44 -2.96
N ASP A 78 -8.21 -0.13 -3.88
CA ASP A 78 -9.06 1.06 -3.91
C ASP A 78 -8.30 2.41 -3.86
N LEU A 79 -7.03 2.42 -4.24
CA LEU A 79 -6.25 3.64 -4.35
C LEU A 79 -6.61 4.41 -5.64
N ASN A 80 -6.66 5.73 -5.51
CA ASN A 80 -6.93 6.67 -6.59
C ASN A 80 -6.15 7.99 -6.37
N LEU A 81 -6.32 8.96 -7.28
CA LEU A 81 -5.62 10.25 -7.20
C LEU A 81 -6.00 11.08 -5.96
N ASP A 82 -7.21 10.87 -5.42
CA ASP A 82 -7.69 11.65 -4.28
C ASP A 82 -7.17 11.10 -2.95
N ASN A 83 -7.14 9.76 -2.79
CA ASN A 83 -6.72 9.14 -1.52
C ASN A 83 -5.22 8.82 -1.45
N LEU A 84 -4.54 8.67 -2.58
CA LEU A 84 -3.11 8.35 -2.63
C LEU A 84 -2.22 9.34 -1.84
N PRO A 85 -2.40 10.68 -1.93
CA PRO A 85 -1.63 11.63 -1.11
C PRO A 85 -1.76 11.38 0.39
N HIS A 86 -2.95 11.04 0.87
CA HIS A 86 -3.20 10.74 2.29
C HIS A 86 -2.54 9.44 2.77
N LEU A 87 -2.42 8.44 1.88
CA LEU A 87 -1.65 7.23 2.18
C LEU A 87 -0.16 7.55 2.31
N ILE A 88 0.34 8.37 1.41
CA ILE A 88 1.74 8.80 1.34
C ILE A 88 2.16 9.54 2.62
N GLU A 89 1.28 10.31 3.22
CA GLU A 89 1.50 10.96 4.52
C GLU A 89 1.76 9.96 5.66
N CYS A 90 1.30 8.71 5.54
CA CYS A 90 1.53 7.67 6.55
C CYS A 90 2.99 7.16 6.58
N GLY A 91 3.73 7.33 5.51
CA GLY A 91 5.12 6.92 5.40
C GLY A 91 5.48 6.42 4.00
N ASN A 92 6.77 6.14 3.80
CA ASN A 92 7.25 5.67 2.52
C ASN A 92 6.87 4.21 2.30
N VAL A 93 6.18 3.96 1.19
CA VAL A 93 5.99 2.64 0.60
C VAL A 93 6.87 2.51 -0.64
N ASP A 94 7.32 1.30 -0.93
CA ASP A 94 8.19 1.06 -2.09
C ASP A 94 7.39 0.99 -3.39
N GLU A 95 6.20 0.41 -3.33
CA GLU A 95 5.32 0.21 -4.47
C GLU A 95 3.85 0.42 -4.08
N VAL A 96 3.06 0.92 -5.01
CA VAL A 96 1.60 0.97 -4.89
C VAL A 96 0.95 0.18 -6.02
N SER A 97 -0.09 -0.58 -5.70
CA SER A 97 -0.87 -1.35 -6.66
C SER A 97 -2.20 -0.64 -6.92
N ILE A 98 -2.36 -0.14 -8.14
CA ILE A 98 -3.56 0.61 -8.54
C ILE A 98 -4.08 0.02 -9.85
N GLY A 99 -5.32 -0.44 -9.85
CA GLY A 99 -5.93 -1.05 -11.03
C GLY A 99 -7.14 -0.30 -11.52
N HIS A 100 -8.26 -0.44 -10.84
CA HIS A 100 -9.56 0.09 -11.25
C HIS A 100 -9.53 1.60 -11.55
N ALA A 101 -8.98 2.40 -10.66
CA ALA A 101 -8.93 3.85 -10.79
C ALA A 101 -8.10 4.31 -12.01
N ILE A 102 -7.00 3.64 -12.33
CA ILE A 102 -6.20 3.95 -13.52
C ILE A 102 -7.01 3.76 -14.79
N ILE A 103 -7.77 2.67 -14.89
CA ILE A 103 -8.61 2.41 -16.07
C ILE A 103 -9.73 3.45 -16.18
N THR A 104 -10.41 3.76 -15.09
CA THR A 104 -11.48 4.77 -15.07
C THR A 104 -10.95 6.15 -15.43
N ASP A 105 -9.82 6.55 -14.89
CA ASP A 105 -9.17 7.83 -15.17
C ASP A 105 -8.63 7.88 -16.61
N ALA A 106 -8.14 6.76 -17.14
CA ALA A 106 -7.66 6.67 -18.51
C ALA A 106 -8.80 6.90 -19.53
N LEU A 107 -10.01 6.47 -19.23
CA LEU A 107 -11.19 6.77 -20.04
C LEU A 107 -11.54 8.26 -20.04
N LYS A 108 -11.18 8.98 -18.97
CA LYS A 108 -11.45 10.40 -18.79
C LYS A 108 -10.34 11.31 -19.32
N PHE A 109 -9.08 10.98 -19.05
CA PHE A 109 -7.91 11.82 -19.33
C PHE A 109 -7.01 11.31 -20.46
N GLY A 110 -7.24 10.08 -20.94
CA GLY A 110 -6.29 9.34 -21.77
C GLY A 110 -5.26 8.59 -20.92
N PHE A 111 -4.67 7.53 -21.49
CA PHE A 111 -3.80 6.62 -20.75
C PHE A 111 -2.50 7.29 -20.32
N ASP A 112 -1.82 7.99 -21.25
CA ASP A 112 -0.52 8.61 -20.97
C ASP A 112 -0.61 9.68 -19.88
N ASP A 113 -1.60 10.57 -19.98
CA ASP A 113 -1.83 11.64 -19.00
C ASP A 113 -2.20 11.05 -17.63
N THR A 114 -2.98 9.99 -17.59
CA THR A 114 -3.34 9.29 -16.36
C THR A 114 -2.11 8.73 -15.69
N ILE A 115 -1.25 7.99 -16.39
CA ILE A 115 -0.02 7.43 -15.83
C ILE A 115 0.88 8.54 -15.29
N MET A 116 1.03 9.65 -16.02
CA MET A 116 1.82 10.79 -15.55
C MET A 116 1.27 11.43 -14.27
N LYS A 117 -0.06 11.52 -14.13
CA LYS A 117 -0.71 12.01 -12.90
C LYS A 117 -0.40 11.12 -11.70
N TYR A 118 -0.51 9.80 -11.85
CA TYR A 118 -0.21 8.85 -10.79
C TYR A 118 1.28 8.84 -10.42
N ILE A 119 2.18 8.87 -11.39
CA ILE A 119 3.63 8.98 -11.14
C ILE A 119 3.94 10.24 -10.35
N LYS A 120 3.34 11.38 -10.72
CA LYS A 120 3.54 12.64 -10.00
C LYS A 120 3.00 12.57 -8.55
N ALA A 121 1.82 11.98 -8.36
CA ALA A 121 1.23 11.81 -7.03
C ALA A 121 2.12 10.97 -6.10
N VAL A 122 2.72 9.89 -6.62
CA VAL A 122 3.64 9.03 -5.85
C VAL A 122 4.98 9.73 -5.57
N ARG A 123 5.51 10.48 -6.53
CA ARG A 123 6.83 11.14 -6.40
C ARG A 123 6.84 12.39 -5.50
N ASN A 124 5.71 12.99 -5.25
CA ASN A 124 5.62 14.13 -4.32
C ASN A 124 5.95 13.77 -2.86
N GLN A 125 6.43 12.55 -2.61
CA GLN A 125 6.97 12.08 -1.32
C GLN A 125 8.42 12.53 -1.03
N GLN A 126 9.08 13.11 -1.99
CA GLN A 126 10.51 13.47 -1.86
C GLN A 126 10.70 14.93 -1.57
#